data_e173fdc00990c14c2631e752f52ce596
#
_entry.id   e173fdc00990c14c2631e752f52ce596
#
_cell.length_a   1.000
_cell.length_b   1.000
_cell.length_c   1.000
_cell.angle_alpha   90.00
_cell.angle_beta   90.00
_cell.angle_gamma   90.00
#
_symmetry.space_group_name_H-M   'P 1'
#
loop_
_entity.id
_entity.type
_entity.pdbx_description
1 polymer ?
#
loop_
_entity_poly.entity_id
_entity_poly.type
_entity_poly.pdbx_seq_one_letter_code
_entity_poly.pdbx_strand_id
1 'polypeptide(L)'
;MVQTLDEIKLSGLTYASDSQPGIYRKGKPGNFHYETKDGERVKDKEKLARIKALVIPPAWTEVWIANRKSAYLQVTGIDAAGRKQYRYHPDWTSRRSESKYFRLLEFGKVLPTARKRIAKDLRRDDLDERKVLAICMQVMLKTLIRVGTGAYRELYGSHGLTTLRNKHVKIEGSKLRLKFIGKKGVKQDVTFNDKTLAKLVKSCMEIPGQDLFQYYTEGNEHRPIDSGKLNNYIKEITDCDFSAKDFRTWGGTLEALRQLAICNVEAPETATAKKKVIVKVLDCVASKLGNTRAVCKSSYVYPVLLEAFENDQLNKYMKKINIKPAVSITALENDEKVLMAFLKAVKNNKITIKKAASKKALAKKSA
;
A
#
# COMPACT_ATOMS: atom_id res chain seq x y z
N MET A 1 8.76 12.74 -12.30
CA MET A 1 7.79 13.49 -13.15
C MET A 1 7.81 13.02 -14.60
N VAL A 2 8.96 12.85 -15.25
CA VAL A 2 9.09 12.38 -16.65
C VAL A 2 8.45 10.99 -16.84
N GLN A 3 8.75 10.02 -16.00
CA GLN A 3 8.23 8.65 -16.08
C GLN A 3 6.69 8.59 -16.02
N THR A 4 6.05 9.48 -15.24
CA THR A 4 4.58 9.56 -15.14
C THR A 4 3.94 10.13 -16.41
N LEU A 5 4.59 11.06 -17.09
CA LEU A 5 4.10 11.64 -18.35
C LEU A 5 4.11 10.63 -19.50
N ASP A 6 5.16 9.81 -19.58
CA ASP A 6 5.27 8.76 -20.60
C ASP A 6 4.23 7.65 -20.36
N GLU A 7 4.00 7.25 -19.11
CA GLU A 7 2.96 6.29 -18.75
C GLU A 7 1.55 6.81 -19.11
N ILE A 8 1.28 8.10 -18.91
CA ILE A 8 0.00 8.73 -19.28
C ILE A 8 -0.19 8.70 -20.80
N LYS A 9 0.85 9.10 -21.57
CA LYS A 9 0.81 9.06 -23.04
C LYS A 9 0.59 7.66 -23.59
N LEU A 10 1.33 6.67 -23.07
CA LEU A 10 1.16 5.25 -23.42
C LEU A 10 -0.23 4.71 -23.09
N SER A 11 -0.98 5.36 -22.19
CA SER A 11 -2.36 5.02 -21.85
C SER A 11 -3.38 5.60 -22.83
N GLY A 12 -2.98 6.41 -23.81
CA GLY A 12 -3.90 7.18 -24.62
C GLY A 12 -4.62 8.29 -23.85
N LEU A 13 -4.11 8.64 -22.66
CA LEU A 13 -4.68 9.65 -21.78
C LEU A 13 -3.87 10.95 -21.87
N THR A 14 -4.49 12.05 -21.45
CA THR A 14 -3.86 13.37 -21.41
C THR A 14 -3.50 13.74 -19.96
N TYR A 15 -2.37 14.39 -19.78
CA TYR A 15 -2.00 14.97 -18.50
C TYR A 15 -2.99 16.08 -18.12
N ALA A 16 -3.40 16.10 -16.86
CA ALA A 16 -4.24 17.15 -16.28
C ALA A 16 -3.85 17.38 -14.81
N SER A 17 -3.93 18.62 -14.37
CA SER A 17 -3.70 19.02 -12.99
C SER A 17 -4.77 20.00 -12.58
N ASP A 18 -5.14 20.03 -11.31
CA ASP A 18 -6.10 20.97 -10.76
C ASP A 18 -5.56 22.42 -10.64
N SER A 19 -4.27 22.61 -10.96
CA SER A 19 -3.74 23.95 -11.24
C SER A 19 -4.12 24.50 -12.61
N GLN A 20 -4.64 23.63 -13.50
CA GLN A 20 -5.11 24.03 -14.85
C GLN A 20 -6.60 24.41 -14.81
N PRO A 21 -7.07 25.22 -15.77
CA PRO A 21 -8.49 25.52 -15.90
C PRO A 21 -9.35 24.25 -16.02
N GLY A 22 -10.42 24.19 -15.25
CA GLY A 22 -11.34 23.06 -15.19
C GLY A 22 -12.77 23.49 -14.98
N ILE A 23 -13.61 22.54 -14.62
CA ILE A 23 -14.99 22.76 -14.19
C ILE A 23 -15.03 22.69 -12.66
N TYR A 24 -15.74 23.61 -12.03
CA TYR A 24 -15.85 23.72 -10.59
C TYR A 24 -17.28 23.43 -10.13
N ARG A 25 -17.43 22.61 -9.10
CA ARG A 25 -18.74 22.36 -8.49
C ARG A 25 -19.06 23.46 -7.49
N LYS A 26 -20.22 24.05 -7.61
CA LYS A 26 -20.79 25.08 -6.75
C LYS A 26 -22.13 24.64 -6.16
N GLY A 27 -22.61 25.36 -5.14
CA GLY A 27 -23.88 25.06 -4.47
C GLY A 27 -23.74 24.16 -3.26
N LYS A 28 -24.87 23.62 -2.78
CA LYS A 28 -24.98 22.77 -1.59
C LYS A 28 -25.43 21.36 -1.96
N PRO A 29 -25.24 20.35 -1.10
CA PRO A 29 -25.76 19.00 -1.32
C PRO A 29 -27.26 19.03 -1.69
N GLY A 30 -27.61 18.36 -2.78
CA GLY A 30 -28.95 18.34 -3.34
C GLY A 30 -29.19 19.40 -4.41
N ASN A 31 -28.41 20.49 -4.46
CA ASN A 31 -28.56 21.57 -5.46
C ASN A 31 -27.18 22.03 -5.99
N PHE A 32 -26.43 21.09 -6.52
CA PHE A 32 -25.11 21.38 -7.13
C PHE A 32 -25.28 21.84 -8.58
N HIS A 33 -24.47 22.83 -8.95
CA HIS A 33 -24.28 23.23 -10.34
C HIS A 33 -22.78 23.30 -10.64
N TYR A 34 -22.45 23.49 -11.91
CA TYR A 34 -21.07 23.42 -12.38
C TYR A 34 -20.75 24.64 -13.21
N GLU A 35 -19.56 25.22 -12.98
CA GLU A 35 -19.12 26.46 -13.62
C GLU A 35 -17.72 26.26 -14.21
N THR A 36 -17.39 26.98 -15.27
CA THR A 36 -16.04 27.13 -15.80
C THR A 36 -15.19 27.99 -14.86
N LYS A 37 -13.89 28.14 -15.16
CA LYS A 37 -13.01 29.05 -14.43
C LYS A 37 -13.51 30.52 -14.49
N ASP A 38 -14.15 30.88 -15.59
CA ASP A 38 -14.63 32.24 -15.86
C ASP A 38 -16.04 32.48 -15.27
N GLY A 39 -16.57 31.53 -14.50
CA GLY A 39 -17.88 31.63 -13.85
C GLY A 39 -19.07 31.27 -14.74
N GLU A 40 -18.85 30.85 -15.98
CA GLU A 40 -19.94 30.45 -16.87
C GLU A 40 -20.54 29.10 -16.46
N ARG A 41 -21.88 29.07 -16.40
CA ARG A 41 -22.60 27.84 -16.02
C ARG A 41 -22.52 26.77 -17.12
N VAL A 42 -22.07 25.58 -16.77
CA VAL A 42 -22.04 24.43 -17.69
C VAL A 42 -23.44 23.92 -17.94
N LYS A 43 -23.94 24.11 -19.21
CA LYS A 43 -25.25 23.67 -19.67
C LYS A 43 -25.21 22.45 -20.58
N ASP A 44 -23.99 22.06 -21.04
CA ASP A 44 -23.77 20.94 -21.94
C ASP A 44 -24.20 19.61 -21.28
N LYS A 45 -25.22 18.97 -21.88
CA LYS A 45 -25.82 17.73 -21.38
C LYS A 45 -24.80 16.57 -21.31
N GLU A 46 -23.90 16.45 -22.27
CA GLU A 46 -22.89 15.39 -22.29
C GLU A 46 -21.86 15.59 -21.16
N LYS A 47 -21.39 16.83 -20.95
CA LYS A 47 -20.51 17.17 -19.85
C LYS A 47 -21.17 16.90 -18.50
N LEU A 48 -22.42 17.29 -18.32
CA LEU A 48 -23.16 17.04 -17.08
C LEU A 48 -23.40 15.54 -16.84
N ALA A 49 -23.72 14.76 -17.87
CA ALA A 49 -23.84 13.31 -17.78
C ALA A 49 -22.51 12.65 -17.38
N ARG A 50 -21.38 13.09 -17.97
CA ARG A 50 -20.04 12.66 -17.58
C ARG A 50 -19.75 12.97 -16.11
N ILE A 51 -20.02 14.19 -15.68
CA ILE A 51 -19.79 14.62 -14.29
C ILE A 51 -20.62 13.77 -13.32
N LYS A 52 -21.89 13.51 -13.64
CA LYS A 52 -22.75 12.62 -12.85
C LYS A 52 -22.18 11.22 -12.73
N ALA A 53 -21.62 10.67 -13.82
CA ALA A 53 -20.97 9.36 -13.85
C ALA A 53 -19.69 9.27 -13.01
N LEU A 54 -19.04 10.41 -12.69
CA LEU A 54 -17.89 10.46 -11.80
C LEU A 54 -18.25 10.19 -10.34
N VAL A 55 -19.52 10.21 -9.96
CA VAL A 55 -20.03 9.92 -8.60
C VAL A 55 -19.22 10.67 -7.52
N ILE A 56 -19.13 11.99 -7.65
CA ILE A 56 -18.36 12.83 -6.72
C ILE A 56 -19.09 12.90 -5.38
N PRO A 57 -18.45 12.53 -4.25
CA PRO A 57 -19.14 12.57 -2.95
C PRO A 57 -19.72 13.96 -2.64
N PRO A 58 -20.96 14.05 -2.14
CA PRO A 58 -21.58 15.35 -1.80
C PRO A 58 -20.79 16.14 -0.75
N ALA A 59 -20.17 15.44 0.20
CA ALA A 59 -19.39 16.04 1.30
C ALA A 59 -18.04 16.63 0.87
N TRP A 60 -17.60 16.43 -0.38
CA TRP A 60 -16.36 17.07 -0.84
C TRP A 60 -16.60 18.56 -1.08
N THR A 61 -15.62 19.39 -0.77
CA THR A 61 -15.56 20.83 -1.05
C THR A 61 -14.43 21.11 -2.06
N GLU A 62 -14.35 22.34 -2.57
CA GLU A 62 -13.30 22.76 -3.53
C GLU A 62 -13.13 21.80 -4.70
N VAL A 63 -14.25 21.33 -5.24
CA VAL A 63 -14.23 20.30 -6.28
C VAL A 63 -13.84 20.90 -7.61
N TRP A 64 -12.70 20.45 -8.14
CA TRP A 64 -12.23 20.68 -9.50
C TRP A 64 -12.45 19.42 -10.35
N ILE A 65 -12.88 19.59 -11.60
CA ILE A 65 -13.17 18.51 -12.56
C ILE A 65 -12.44 18.84 -13.87
N ALA A 66 -11.72 17.88 -14.43
CA ALA A 66 -11.03 18.06 -15.69
C ALA A 66 -11.99 18.32 -16.86
N ASN A 67 -11.65 19.26 -17.75
CA ASN A 67 -12.44 19.56 -18.93
C ASN A 67 -12.50 18.39 -19.92
N ARG A 68 -11.41 17.65 -20.08
CA ARG A 68 -11.28 16.56 -21.07
C ARG A 68 -11.64 15.20 -20.47
N LYS A 69 -12.43 14.42 -21.21
CA LYS A 69 -12.76 13.03 -20.87
C LYS A 69 -11.50 12.15 -20.80
N SER A 70 -10.52 12.40 -21.66
CA SER A 70 -9.24 11.68 -21.72
C SER A 70 -8.24 12.09 -20.62
N ALA A 71 -8.58 13.03 -19.74
CA ALA A 71 -7.67 13.43 -18.66
C ALA A 71 -7.41 12.24 -17.69
N TYR A 72 -6.13 11.98 -17.35
CA TYR A 72 -5.80 10.92 -16.42
C TYR A 72 -6.31 11.21 -15.00
N LEU A 73 -6.26 12.48 -14.57
CA LEU A 73 -6.88 12.98 -13.34
C LEU A 73 -8.23 13.60 -13.70
N GLN A 74 -9.29 13.00 -13.22
CA GLN A 74 -10.66 13.41 -13.56
C GLN A 74 -11.23 14.42 -12.56
N VAL A 75 -10.97 14.25 -11.26
CA VAL A 75 -11.52 15.10 -10.19
C VAL A 75 -10.52 15.22 -9.05
N THR A 76 -10.46 16.42 -8.46
CA THR A 76 -9.93 16.61 -7.10
C THR A 76 -11.00 17.27 -6.22
N GLY A 77 -10.84 17.18 -4.91
CA GLY A 77 -11.70 17.85 -3.94
C GLY A 77 -11.19 17.62 -2.52
N ILE A 78 -11.72 18.36 -1.56
CA ILE A 78 -11.40 18.26 -0.15
C ILE A 78 -12.51 17.47 0.56
N ASP A 79 -12.16 16.40 1.28
CA ASP A 79 -13.14 15.63 2.05
C ASP A 79 -13.51 16.34 3.38
N ALA A 80 -14.50 15.80 4.10
CA ALA A 80 -14.96 16.35 5.39
C ALA A 80 -13.88 16.41 6.47
N ALA A 81 -12.76 15.71 6.29
CA ALA A 81 -11.61 15.75 7.21
C ALA A 81 -10.49 16.68 6.71
N GLY A 82 -10.77 17.59 5.77
CA GLY A 82 -9.82 18.55 5.22
C GLY A 82 -8.75 17.94 4.30
N ARG A 83 -8.93 16.73 3.82
CA ARG A 83 -7.92 16.01 3.03
C ARG A 83 -8.22 16.10 1.56
N LYS A 84 -7.22 16.44 0.75
CA LYS A 84 -7.33 16.42 -0.71
C LYS A 84 -7.53 15.00 -1.22
N GLN A 85 -8.58 14.79 -1.99
CA GLN A 85 -8.97 13.54 -2.61
C GLN A 85 -8.86 13.62 -4.12
N TYR A 86 -8.69 12.47 -4.77
CA TYR A 86 -8.44 12.37 -6.20
C TYR A 86 -9.30 11.27 -6.82
N ARG A 87 -9.83 11.51 -8.03
CA ARG A 87 -10.41 10.49 -8.88
C ARG A 87 -9.69 10.48 -10.22
N TYR A 88 -9.16 9.33 -10.55
CA TYR A 88 -8.43 9.11 -11.79
C TYR A 88 -9.30 8.43 -12.84
N HIS A 89 -8.88 8.52 -14.11
CA HIS A 89 -9.52 7.80 -15.20
C HIS A 89 -9.49 6.29 -14.94
N PRO A 90 -10.56 5.52 -15.25
CA PRO A 90 -10.57 4.06 -15.05
C PRO A 90 -9.39 3.34 -15.70
N ASP A 91 -9.06 3.67 -16.96
CA ASP A 91 -7.94 3.07 -17.67
C ASP A 91 -6.59 3.38 -17.02
N TRP A 92 -6.41 4.59 -16.49
CA TRP A 92 -5.24 4.92 -15.67
C TRP A 92 -5.15 4.08 -14.41
N THR A 93 -6.27 3.93 -13.71
CA THR A 93 -6.35 3.12 -12.49
C THR A 93 -6.04 1.65 -12.79
N SER A 94 -6.57 1.10 -13.88
CA SER A 94 -6.32 -0.27 -14.34
C SER A 94 -4.85 -0.49 -14.68
N ARG A 95 -4.26 0.36 -15.52
CA ARG A 95 -2.84 0.26 -15.91
C ARG A 95 -1.89 0.44 -14.75
N ARG A 96 -2.15 1.40 -13.86
CA ARG A 96 -1.37 1.54 -12.62
C ARG A 96 -1.49 0.33 -11.71
N SER A 97 -2.62 -0.35 -11.75
CA SER A 97 -2.80 -1.60 -11.03
C SER A 97 -1.94 -2.71 -11.65
N GLU A 98 -1.89 -2.83 -12.97
CA GLU A 98 -1.05 -3.79 -13.67
C GLU A 98 0.45 -3.49 -13.47
N SER A 99 0.89 -2.24 -13.68
CA SER A 99 2.29 -1.84 -13.48
C SER A 99 2.76 -2.06 -12.03
N LYS A 100 1.89 -1.81 -11.05
CA LYS A 100 2.14 -2.08 -9.64
C LYS A 100 2.49 -3.55 -9.37
N TYR A 101 1.90 -4.47 -10.11
CA TYR A 101 2.11 -5.90 -9.91
C TYR A 101 3.31 -6.46 -10.69
N PHE A 102 3.66 -5.89 -11.84
CA PHE A 102 4.97 -6.10 -12.46
C PHE A 102 6.09 -5.67 -11.51
N ARG A 103 5.90 -4.55 -10.83
CA ARG A 103 6.80 -4.04 -9.80
C ARG A 103 6.96 -5.01 -8.62
N LEU A 104 5.91 -5.80 -8.27
CA LEU A 104 5.99 -6.79 -7.19
C LEU A 104 7.00 -7.91 -7.50
N LEU A 105 7.09 -8.36 -8.75
CA LEU A 105 8.08 -9.34 -9.17
C LEU A 105 9.51 -8.75 -9.08
N GLU A 106 9.70 -7.52 -9.54
CA GLU A 106 11.00 -6.84 -9.45
C GLU A 106 11.39 -6.58 -7.98
N PHE A 107 10.43 -6.20 -7.14
CA PHE A 107 10.64 -6.07 -5.70
C PHE A 107 11.16 -7.38 -5.07
N GLY A 108 10.55 -8.51 -5.38
CA GLY A 108 10.99 -9.81 -4.87
C GLY A 108 12.41 -10.18 -5.29
N LYS A 109 12.89 -9.72 -6.46
CA LYS A 109 14.27 -9.95 -6.92
C LYS A 109 15.30 -9.20 -6.08
N VAL A 110 14.99 -7.96 -5.67
CA VAL A 110 15.93 -7.10 -4.93
C VAL A 110 15.87 -7.32 -3.41
N LEU A 111 14.82 -7.97 -2.91
CA LEU A 111 14.59 -8.17 -1.48
C LEU A 111 15.77 -8.87 -0.75
N PRO A 112 16.41 -9.92 -1.31
CA PRO A 112 17.58 -10.53 -0.67
C PRO A 112 18.76 -9.56 -0.52
N THR A 113 19.03 -8.73 -1.53
CA THR A 113 20.09 -7.72 -1.48
C THR A 113 19.77 -6.65 -0.44
N ALA A 114 18.54 -6.15 -0.41
CA ALA A 114 18.10 -5.21 0.62
C ALA A 114 18.28 -5.78 2.04
N ARG A 115 17.90 -7.04 2.26
CA ARG A 115 18.07 -7.71 3.55
C ARG A 115 19.54 -7.83 3.97
N LYS A 116 20.44 -8.16 3.03
CA LYS A 116 21.89 -8.21 3.30
C LYS A 116 22.43 -6.84 3.73
N ARG A 117 22.00 -5.76 3.05
CA ARG A 117 22.37 -4.38 3.40
C ARG A 117 21.84 -3.99 4.78
N ILE A 118 20.57 -4.27 5.07
CA ILE A 118 19.97 -4.06 6.40
C ILE A 118 20.79 -4.83 7.46
N ALA A 119 21.11 -6.10 7.24
CA ALA A 119 21.87 -6.91 8.17
C ALA A 119 23.28 -6.36 8.40
N LYS A 120 23.92 -5.76 7.39
CA LYS A 120 25.21 -5.06 7.53
C LYS A 120 25.06 -3.83 8.42
N ASP A 121 24.05 -2.98 8.15
CA ASP A 121 23.85 -1.72 8.87
C ASP A 121 23.44 -1.95 10.34
N LEU A 122 22.75 -3.05 10.65
CA LEU A 122 22.44 -3.44 12.04
C LEU A 122 23.68 -3.77 12.89
N ARG A 123 24.81 -4.13 12.26
CA ARG A 123 26.07 -4.50 12.96
C ARG A 123 26.97 -3.30 13.27
N ARG A 124 26.59 -2.09 12.84
CA ARG A 124 27.33 -0.86 13.19
C ARG A 124 27.35 -0.71 14.71
N ASP A 125 28.40 -0.16 15.25
CA ASP A 125 28.56 -0.04 16.71
C ASP A 125 27.64 1.05 17.27
N ASP A 126 27.66 2.23 16.65
CA ASP A 126 26.93 3.41 17.11
C ASP A 126 25.46 3.40 16.62
N LEU A 127 24.60 4.06 17.39
CA LEU A 127 23.21 4.34 17.00
C LEU A 127 23.15 5.55 16.04
N ASP A 128 23.90 5.46 14.95
CA ASP A 128 23.86 6.44 13.87
C ASP A 128 22.58 6.32 13.01
N GLU A 129 22.38 7.24 12.07
CA GLU A 129 21.20 7.26 11.20
C GLU A 129 20.97 5.92 10.47
N ARG A 130 22.05 5.30 9.95
CA ARG A 130 21.93 4.06 9.17
C ARG A 130 21.51 2.88 10.03
N LYS A 131 22.09 2.72 11.21
CA LYS A 131 21.71 1.64 12.14
C LYS A 131 20.27 1.77 12.57
N VAL A 132 19.83 2.99 12.94
CA VAL A 132 18.44 3.21 13.36
C VAL A 132 17.47 3.01 12.21
N LEU A 133 17.80 3.41 10.98
CA LEU A 133 17.00 3.10 9.79
C LEU A 133 16.90 1.59 9.54
N ALA A 134 18.00 0.85 9.72
CA ALA A 134 18.00 -0.61 9.62
C ALA A 134 17.12 -1.26 10.70
N ILE A 135 17.12 -0.75 11.94
CA ILE A 135 16.24 -1.19 13.03
C ILE A 135 14.77 -0.92 12.65
N CYS A 136 14.45 0.28 12.14
CA CYS A 136 13.11 0.62 11.62
C CYS A 136 12.67 -0.38 10.54
N MET A 137 13.55 -0.71 9.60
CA MET A 137 13.24 -1.66 8.53
C MET A 137 12.96 -3.06 9.09
N GLN A 138 13.73 -3.55 10.08
CA GLN A 138 13.46 -4.85 10.71
C GLN A 138 12.10 -4.86 11.42
N VAL A 139 11.76 -3.80 12.16
CA VAL A 139 10.44 -3.69 12.78
C VAL A 139 9.35 -3.70 11.70
N MET A 140 9.53 -2.96 10.58
CA MET A 140 8.56 -2.94 9.48
C MET A 140 8.41 -4.30 8.79
N LEU A 141 9.50 -5.03 8.56
CA LEU A 141 9.48 -6.38 7.97
C LEU A 141 8.70 -7.37 8.83
N LYS A 142 8.82 -7.28 10.16
CA LYS A 142 8.09 -8.15 11.11
C LYS A 142 6.61 -7.78 11.24
N THR A 143 6.28 -6.49 11.22
CA THR A 143 4.97 -5.99 11.63
C THR A 143 4.09 -5.49 10.48
N LEU A 144 4.70 -5.12 9.37
CA LEU A 144 4.04 -4.45 8.24
C LEU A 144 3.26 -3.18 8.63
N ILE A 145 3.59 -2.53 9.76
CA ILE A 145 2.96 -1.26 10.16
C ILE A 145 3.26 -0.15 9.16
N ARG A 146 2.42 0.89 9.12
CA ARG A 146 2.64 2.05 8.22
C ARG A 146 3.80 2.89 8.73
N VAL A 147 4.49 3.56 7.81
CA VAL A 147 5.61 4.45 8.16
C VAL A 147 5.18 5.56 9.11
N GLY A 148 4.07 6.23 8.86
CA GLY A 148 3.68 7.44 9.59
C GLY A 148 4.35 8.70 9.01
N THR A 149 3.81 9.86 9.35
CA THR A 149 4.40 11.18 9.04
C THR A 149 4.12 12.15 10.18
N GLY A 150 5.01 13.12 10.41
CA GLY A 150 4.84 14.16 11.42
C GLY A 150 3.51 14.90 11.27
N ALA A 151 3.17 15.31 10.05
CA ALA A 151 1.93 16.03 9.77
C ALA A 151 0.66 15.24 10.20
N TYR A 152 0.62 13.91 9.97
CA TYR A 152 -0.51 13.09 10.44
C TYR A 152 -0.52 12.92 11.96
N ARG A 153 0.63 12.94 12.62
CA ARG A 153 0.73 12.91 14.07
C ARG A 153 0.16 14.21 14.67
N GLU A 154 0.51 15.34 14.11
CA GLU A 154 0.07 16.66 14.58
C GLU A 154 -1.42 16.89 14.34
N LEU A 155 -1.90 16.62 13.12
CA LEU A 155 -3.28 16.88 12.73
C LEU A 155 -4.30 15.90 13.32
N TYR A 156 -3.91 14.63 13.54
CA TYR A 156 -4.87 13.56 13.86
C TYR A 156 -4.45 12.70 15.05
N GLY A 157 -3.35 12.99 15.73
CA GLY A 157 -2.84 12.16 16.81
C GLY A 157 -2.52 10.72 16.40
N SER A 158 -2.37 10.45 15.08
CA SER A 158 -2.15 9.10 14.56
C SER A 158 -0.68 8.82 14.31
N HIS A 159 -0.24 7.64 14.72
CA HIS A 159 1.14 7.21 14.66
C HIS A 159 1.38 6.13 13.59
N GLY A 160 2.63 6.00 13.18
CA GLY A 160 3.20 4.93 12.39
C GLY A 160 4.66 4.75 12.78
N LEU A 161 5.38 3.88 12.12
CA LEU A 161 6.74 3.45 12.49
C LEU A 161 7.64 4.62 12.90
N THR A 162 7.84 5.61 12.03
CA THR A 162 8.75 6.74 12.27
C THR A 162 8.22 7.80 13.25
N THR A 163 6.98 7.66 13.70
CA THR A 163 6.35 8.55 14.67
C THR A 163 5.91 7.83 15.95
N LEU A 164 6.38 6.59 16.14
CA LEU A 164 6.22 5.88 17.41
C LEU A 164 6.97 6.61 18.52
N ARG A 165 6.43 6.53 19.73
CA ARG A 165 7.05 7.05 20.95
C ARG A 165 7.40 5.91 21.89
N ASN A 166 8.30 6.12 22.83
CA ASN A 166 8.71 5.13 23.83
C ASN A 166 7.50 4.52 24.57
N LYS A 167 6.48 5.32 24.90
CA LYS A 167 5.24 4.86 25.55
C LYS A 167 4.40 3.88 24.73
N HIS A 168 4.65 3.76 23.41
CA HIS A 168 3.95 2.82 22.53
C HIS A 168 4.59 1.44 22.50
N VAL A 169 5.75 1.26 23.15
CA VAL A 169 6.53 0.03 23.13
C VAL A 169 6.59 -0.59 24.52
N LYS A 170 6.33 -1.89 24.61
CA LYS A 170 6.62 -2.69 25.78
C LYS A 170 7.53 -3.84 25.38
N ILE A 171 8.64 -4.03 26.12
CA ILE A 171 9.61 -5.08 25.88
C ILE A 171 9.69 -5.97 27.14
N GLU A 172 9.46 -7.27 26.94
CA GLU A 172 9.55 -8.29 27.98
C GLU A 172 10.45 -9.44 27.45
N GLY A 173 11.71 -9.43 27.82
CA GLY A 173 12.70 -10.38 27.30
C GLY A 173 12.87 -10.28 25.78
N SER A 174 12.42 -11.30 25.04
CA SER A 174 12.42 -11.31 23.57
C SER A 174 11.12 -10.80 22.95
N LYS A 175 10.10 -10.55 23.77
CA LYS A 175 8.75 -10.15 23.31
C LYS A 175 8.67 -8.64 23.20
N LEU A 176 8.39 -8.15 21.98
CA LEU A 176 8.04 -6.75 21.71
C LEU A 176 6.54 -6.62 21.45
N ARG A 177 5.92 -5.64 22.11
CA ARG A 177 4.54 -5.25 21.86
C ARG A 177 4.49 -3.77 21.47
N LEU A 178 3.89 -3.47 20.33
CA LEU A 178 3.64 -2.12 19.83
C LEU A 178 2.15 -1.81 19.93
N LYS A 179 1.77 -0.83 20.78
CA LYS A 179 0.38 -0.43 20.98
C LYS A 179 0.21 1.07 20.74
N PHE A 180 -0.53 1.45 19.71
CA PHE A 180 -0.70 2.84 19.30
C PHE A 180 -1.97 3.07 18.47
N ILE A 181 -2.35 4.32 18.28
CA ILE A 181 -3.42 4.72 17.37
C ILE A 181 -2.83 4.98 16.00
N GLY A 182 -3.21 4.18 15.02
CA GLY A 182 -2.77 4.31 13.62
C GLY A 182 -3.72 5.15 12.77
N LYS A 183 -3.48 5.15 11.47
CA LYS A 183 -4.24 5.91 10.47
C LYS A 183 -5.75 5.69 10.60
N LYS A 184 -6.54 6.77 10.58
CA LYS A 184 -8.02 6.78 10.74
C LYS A 184 -8.49 6.29 12.11
N GLY A 185 -7.70 6.47 13.16
CA GLY A 185 -8.07 6.09 14.53
C GLY A 185 -8.02 4.57 14.81
N VAL A 186 -7.49 3.77 13.89
CA VAL A 186 -7.42 2.30 14.06
C VAL A 186 -6.41 1.96 15.14
N LYS A 187 -6.87 1.31 16.22
CA LYS A 187 -6.01 0.78 17.28
C LYS A 187 -5.10 -0.32 16.71
N GLN A 188 -3.80 -0.16 16.89
CA GLN A 188 -2.77 -1.13 16.54
C GLN A 188 -2.28 -1.79 17.81
N ASP A 189 -2.22 -3.11 17.84
CA ASP A 189 -1.66 -3.91 18.93
C ASP A 189 -0.93 -5.09 18.30
N VAL A 190 0.36 -4.92 18.09
CA VAL A 190 1.21 -5.89 17.35
C VAL A 190 2.25 -6.45 18.30
N THR A 191 2.28 -7.77 18.44
CA THR A 191 3.24 -8.48 19.27
C THR A 191 4.04 -9.47 18.45
N PHE A 192 5.35 -9.53 18.68
CA PHE A 192 6.25 -10.50 18.06
C PHE A 192 7.43 -10.81 18.97
N ASN A 193 8.11 -11.94 18.73
CA ASN A 193 9.27 -12.36 19.48
C ASN A 193 10.53 -12.24 18.62
N ASP A 194 11.53 -11.48 19.09
CA ASP A 194 12.84 -11.37 18.48
C ASP A 194 13.82 -10.78 19.49
N LYS A 195 14.69 -11.63 20.06
CA LYS A 195 15.62 -11.24 21.13
C LYS A 195 16.62 -10.15 20.68
N THR A 196 17.13 -10.27 19.46
CA THR A 196 18.09 -9.31 18.92
C THR A 196 17.42 -7.97 18.66
N LEU A 197 16.27 -7.99 17.98
CA LEU A 197 15.55 -6.76 17.68
C LEU A 197 15.01 -6.08 18.96
N ALA A 198 14.63 -6.86 19.99
CA ALA A 198 14.24 -6.32 21.29
C ALA A 198 15.38 -5.51 21.94
N LYS A 199 16.61 -6.04 21.90
CA LYS A 199 17.79 -5.32 22.42
C LYS A 199 18.05 -4.03 21.63
N LEU A 200 18.01 -4.10 20.30
CA LEU A 200 18.24 -2.93 19.44
C LEU A 200 17.16 -1.83 19.63
N VAL A 201 15.89 -2.22 19.74
CA VAL A 201 14.80 -1.26 20.02
C VAL A 201 14.96 -0.67 21.43
N LYS A 202 15.39 -1.47 22.41
CA LYS A 202 15.68 -0.98 23.77
C LYS A 202 16.77 0.09 23.74
N SER A 203 17.87 -0.13 23.02
CA SER A 203 18.92 0.89 22.88
C SER A 203 18.40 2.19 22.24
N CYS A 204 17.48 2.11 21.25
CA CYS A 204 16.83 3.31 20.73
C CYS A 204 15.99 4.04 21.79
N MET A 205 15.35 3.33 22.73
CA MET A 205 14.56 3.93 23.82
C MET A 205 15.42 4.66 24.86
N GLU A 206 16.70 4.31 24.95
CA GLU A 206 17.68 4.92 25.87
C GLU A 206 18.17 6.30 25.37
N ILE A 207 17.96 6.63 24.10
CA ILE A 207 18.22 7.96 23.56
C ILE A 207 17.24 8.98 24.19
N PRO A 208 17.71 10.11 24.71
CA PRO A 208 16.84 11.12 25.33
C PRO A 208 15.71 11.56 24.41
N GLY A 209 14.52 11.82 24.96
CA GLY A 209 13.34 12.28 24.22
C GLY A 209 12.19 11.28 24.18
N GLN A 210 11.13 11.65 23.47
CA GLN A 210 9.89 10.87 23.44
C GLN A 210 9.75 9.96 22.21
N ASP A 211 10.41 10.33 21.13
CA ASP A 211 10.32 9.59 19.86
C ASP A 211 11.17 8.31 19.96
N LEU A 212 10.61 7.19 19.53
CA LEU A 212 11.24 5.87 19.66
C LEU A 212 12.49 5.74 18.78
N PHE A 213 12.41 6.21 17.54
CA PHE A 213 13.50 6.07 16.58
C PHE A 213 14.20 7.40 16.38
N GLN A 214 15.24 7.59 17.16
CA GLN A 214 16.19 8.68 17.09
C GLN A 214 17.60 8.13 16.87
N TYR A 215 18.49 8.94 16.35
CA TYR A 215 19.88 8.59 16.10
C TYR A 215 20.80 9.72 16.55
N TYR A 216 22.04 9.39 16.88
CA TYR A 216 23.07 10.39 17.18
C TYR A 216 23.75 10.87 15.89
N THR A 217 23.93 12.19 15.78
CA THR A 217 24.73 12.85 14.75
C THR A 217 26.21 12.82 15.15
N GLU A 218 27.12 13.15 14.22
CA GLU A 218 28.55 13.27 14.50
C GLU A 218 28.87 14.28 15.64
N GLY A 219 28.01 15.30 15.83
CA GLY A 219 28.08 16.24 16.94
C GLY A 219 27.44 15.76 18.24
N ASN A 220 27.12 14.47 18.37
CA ASN A 220 26.44 13.86 19.51
C ASN A 220 25.05 14.46 19.85
N GLU A 221 24.46 15.20 18.92
CA GLU A 221 23.05 15.61 18.99
C GLU A 221 22.16 14.41 18.56
N HIS A 222 20.96 14.32 19.09
CA HIS A 222 20.01 13.32 18.64
C HIS A 222 18.92 13.91 17.75
N ARG A 223 18.53 13.18 16.70
CA ARG A 223 17.49 13.59 15.75
C ARG A 223 16.54 12.43 15.45
N PRO A 224 15.22 12.70 15.26
CA PRO A 224 14.26 11.66 14.93
C PRO A 224 14.43 11.19 13.49
N ILE A 225 14.12 9.92 13.25
CA ILE A 225 13.91 9.37 11.91
C ILE A 225 12.53 9.83 11.41
N ASP A 226 12.49 10.34 10.19
CA ASP A 226 11.25 10.69 9.50
C ASP A 226 10.94 9.73 8.33
N SER A 227 9.75 9.89 7.73
CA SER A 227 9.30 9.08 6.61
C SER A 227 10.11 9.28 5.32
N GLY A 228 10.70 10.45 5.12
CA GLY A 228 11.56 10.78 3.98
C GLY A 228 12.87 10.00 4.07
N LYS A 229 13.56 10.10 5.22
CA LYS A 229 14.80 9.35 5.50
C LYS A 229 14.60 7.85 5.31
N LEU A 230 13.52 7.28 5.86
CA LEU A 230 13.23 5.85 5.71
C LEU A 230 13.01 5.45 4.25
N ASN A 231 12.26 6.23 3.47
CA ASN A 231 12.05 5.93 2.06
C ASN A 231 13.32 6.13 1.21
N ASN A 232 14.16 7.10 1.53
CA ASN A 232 15.47 7.27 0.89
C ASN A 232 16.39 6.10 1.18
N TYR A 233 16.45 5.63 2.42
CA TYR A 233 17.18 4.42 2.79
C TYR A 233 16.67 3.19 2.04
N ILE A 234 15.34 3.03 1.88
CA ILE A 234 14.77 1.94 1.07
C ILE A 234 15.25 2.00 -0.37
N LYS A 235 15.25 3.18 -1.00
CA LYS A 235 15.77 3.35 -2.37
C LYS A 235 17.23 2.96 -2.47
N GLU A 236 18.04 3.38 -1.50
CA GLU A 236 19.47 3.06 -1.46
C GLU A 236 19.70 1.56 -1.30
N ILE A 237 19.09 0.87 -0.35
CA ILE A 237 19.32 -0.55 -0.10
C ILE A 237 18.75 -1.46 -1.20
N THR A 238 17.85 -0.96 -2.02
CA THR A 238 17.25 -1.69 -3.15
C THR A 238 17.84 -1.32 -4.51
N ASP A 239 18.59 -0.23 -4.61
CA ASP A 239 19.02 0.42 -5.87
C ASP A 239 17.85 0.69 -6.84
N CYS A 240 16.64 0.89 -6.30
CA CYS A 240 15.41 1.06 -7.06
C CYS A 240 14.48 2.06 -6.39
N ASP A 241 13.56 2.64 -7.16
CA ASP A 241 12.54 3.56 -6.62
C ASP A 241 11.42 2.81 -5.87
N PHE A 242 11.77 1.94 -4.92
CA PHE A 242 10.84 1.32 -4.00
C PHE A 242 10.60 2.18 -2.76
N SER A 243 9.54 1.87 -2.04
CA SER A 243 9.10 2.55 -0.83
C SER A 243 8.57 1.56 0.20
N ALA A 244 8.34 2.02 1.42
CA ALA A 244 7.71 1.20 2.46
C ALA A 244 6.34 0.61 2.05
N LYS A 245 5.63 1.24 1.10
CA LYS A 245 4.39 0.69 0.55
C LYS A 245 4.62 -0.62 -0.23
N ASP A 246 5.75 -0.75 -0.91
CA ASP A 246 6.09 -1.95 -1.69
C ASP A 246 6.33 -3.14 -0.76
N PHE A 247 7.00 -2.94 0.38
CA PHE A 247 7.15 -3.95 1.44
C PHE A 247 5.79 -4.41 1.99
N ARG A 248 4.87 -3.49 2.20
CA ARG A 248 3.52 -3.83 2.66
C ARG A 248 2.69 -4.55 1.60
N THR A 249 2.87 -4.23 0.33
CA THR A 249 2.20 -4.93 -0.79
C THR A 249 2.76 -6.34 -0.95
N TRP A 250 4.07 -6.51 -0.83
CA TRP A 250 4.72 -7.81 -0.80
C TRP A 250 4.21 -8.65 0.37
N GLY A 251 4.34 -8.13 1.60
CA GLY A 251 3.92 -8.82 2.82
C GLY A 251 2.42 -9.15 2.83
N GLY A 252 1.56 -8.26 2.33
CA GLY A 252 0.13 -8.50 2.23
C GLY A 252 -0.23 -9.59 1.21
N THR A 253 0.47 -9.62 0.06
CA THR A 253 0.28 -10.67 -0.96
C THR A 253 0.81 -12.02 -0.48
N LEU A 254 1.98 -12.04 0.19
CA LEU A 254 2.55 -13.24 0.78
C LEU A 254 1.66 -13.81 1.88
N GLU A 255 1.13 -12.95 2.75
CA GLU A 255 0.19 -13.36 3.78
C GLU A 255 -1.10 -13.95 3.19
N ALA A 256 -1.63 -13.33 2.13
CA ALA A 256 -2.80 -13.87 1.44
C ALA A 256 -2.50 -15.27 0.88
N LEU A 257 -1.34 -15.50 0.27
CA LEU A 257 -0.93 -16.81 -0.22
C LEU A 257 -0.85 -17.86 0.91
N ARG A 258 -0.24 -17.49 2.05
CA ARG A 258 -0.17 -18.35 3.24
C ARG A 258 -1.56 -18.71 3.78
N GLN A 259 -2.41 -17.71 3.94
CA GLN A 259 -3.77 -17.92 4.45
C GLN A 259 -4.64 -18.74 3.49
N LEU A 260 -4.48 -18.55 2.17
CA LEU A 260 -5.15 -19.40 1.17
C LEU A 260 -4.71 -20.87 1.31
N ALA A 261 -3.40 -21.13 1.52
CA ALA A 261 -2.90 -22.48 1.72
C ALA A 261 -3.46 -23.10 3.02
N ILE A 262 -3.52 -22.33 4.12
CA ILE A 262 -4.08 -22.79 5.40
C ILE A 262 -5.58 -23.09 5.28
N CYS A 263 -6.34 -22.19 4.67
CA CYS A 263 -7.79 -22.33 4.55
C CYS A 263 -8.23 -23.33 3.45
N ASN A 264 -7.30 -23.82 2.63
CA ASN A 264 -7.59 -24.79 1.56
C ASN A 264 -7.53 -26.25 2.02
N VAL A 265 -7.35 -26.50 3.31
CA VAL A 265 -7.27 -27.88 3.86
C VAL A 265 -8.54 -28.68 3.55
N GLU A 266 -9.71 -28.03 3.49
CA GLU A 266 -11.01 -28.62 3.15
C GLU A 266 -11.41 -28.42 1.67
N ALA A 267 -10.46 -28.13 0.78
CA ALA A 267 -10.61 -27.94 -0.67
C ALA A 267 -12.01 -27.48 -1.11
N PRO A 268 -12.34 -26.19 -1.06
CA PRO A 268 -13.69 -25.70 -1.35
C PRO A 268 -14.07 -25.97 -2.82
N GLU A 269 -15.05 -26.82 -3.06
CA GLU A 269 -15.44 -27.27 -4.40
C GLU A 269 -16.29 -26.22 -5.15
N THR A 270 -17.11 -25.46 -4.43
CA THR A 270 -18.04 -24.52 -5.06
C THR A 270 -17.45 -23.10 -5.15
N ALA A 271 -17.86 -22.36 -6.19
CA ALA A 271 -17.47 -20.95 -6.35
C ALA A 271 -17.88 -20.09 -5.14
N THR A 272 -19.02 -20.41 -4.51
CA THR A 272 -19.48 -19.70 -3.30
C THR A 272 -18.59 -20.00 -2.10
N ALA A 273 -18.17 -21.26 -1.92
CA ALA A 273 -17.25 -21.64 -0.85
C ALA A 273 -15.88 -20.96 -1.03
N LYS A 274 -15.33 -20.95 -2.26
CA LYS A 274 -14.08 -20.23 -2.60
C LYS A 274 -14.17 -18.74 -2.27
N LYS A 275 -15.28 -18.07 -2.59
CA LYS A 275 -15.50 -16.66 -2.23
C LYS A 275 -15.53 -16.44 -0.71
N LYS A 276 -16.14 -17.34 0.06
CA LYS A 276 -16.10 -17.27 1.54
C LYS A 276 -14.69 -17.41 2.07
N VAL A 277 -13.87 -18.31 1.53
CA VAL A 277 -12.43 -18.43 1.88
C VAL A 277 -11.69 -17.14 1.59
N ILE A 278 -11.85 -16.56 0.39
CA ILE A 278 -11.22 -15.29 0.04
C ILE A 278 -11.59 -14.17 1.02
N VAL A 279 -12.84 -14.11 1.47
CA VAL A 279 -13.28 -13.12 2.46
C VAL A 279 -12.52 -13.31 3.78
N LYS A 280 -12.44 -14.54 4.31
CA LYS A 280 -11.67 -14.86 5.53
C LYS A 280 -10.20 -14.49 5.39
N VAL A 281 -9.58 -14.86 4.28
CA VAL A 281 -8.17 -14.54 3.97
C VAL A 281 -7.94 -13.03 3.96
N LEU A 282 -8.81 -12.27 3.30
CA LEU A 282 -8.71 -10.82 3.25
C LEU A 282 -8.93 -10.17 4.63
N ASP A 283 -9.72 -10.77 5.51
CA ASP A 283 -9.88 -10.31 6.90
C ASP A 283 -8.61 -10.55 7.70
N CYS A 284 -7.95 -11.71 7.55
CA CYS A 284 -6.66 -11.98 8.18
C CYS A 284 -5.59 -10.98 7.73
N VAL A 285 -5.49 -10.73 6.41
CA VAL A 285 -4.56 -9.74 5.86
C VAL A 285 -4.90 -8.33 6.35
N ALA A 286 -6.19 -7.99 6.45
CA ALA A 286 -6.65 -6.69 6.91
C ALA A 286 -6.27 -6.46 8.37
N SER A 287 -6.46 -7.45 9.23
CA SER A 287 -6.03 -7.43 10.62
C SER A 287 -4.51 -7.20 10.73
N LYS A 288 -3.70 -8.00 10.03
CA LYS A 288 -2.24 -7.90 10.04
C LYS A 288 -1.72 -6.54 9.56
N LEU A 289 -2.32 -5.97 8.52
CA LEU A 289 -1.93 -4.67 7.96
C LEU A 289 -2.55 -3.47 8.68
N GLY A 290 -3.49 -3.67 9.61
CA GLY A 290 -4.27 -2.60 10.21
C GLY A 290 -5.06 -1.81 9.16
N ASN A 291 -5.76 -2.51 8.27
CA ASN A 291 -6.54 -1.95 7.16
C ASN A 291 -7.99 -2.49 7.18
N THR A 292 -8.84 -1.97 6.31
CA THR A 292 -10.11 -2.61 5.97
C THR A 292 -9.92 -3.67 4.89
N ARG A 293 -10.81 -4.67 4.83
CA ARG A 293 -10.83 -5.70 3.78
C ARG A 293 -10.80 -5.09 2.38
N ALA A 294 -11.62 -4.07 2.12
CA ALA A 294 -11.69 -3.40 0.83
C ALA A 294 -10.34 -2.77 0.43
N VAL A 295 -9.65 -2.12 1.37
CA VAL A 295 -8.32 -1.54 1.15
C VAL A 295 -7.27 -2.63 0.91
N CYS A 296 -7.32 -3.75 1.62
CA CYS A 296 -6.40 -4.86 1.40
C CYS A 296 -6.58 -5.44 0.00
N LYS A 297 -7.81 -5.75 -0.39
CA LYS A 297 -8.14 -6.28 -1.72
C LYS A 297 -7.66 -5.35 -2.85
N SER A 298 -7.91 -4.05 -2.73
CA SER A 298 -7.58 -3.09 -3.80
C SER A 298 -6.12 -2.65 -3.83
N SER A 299 -5.41 -2.70 -2.69
CA SER A 299 -4.13 -1.99 -2.57
C SER A 299 -2.95 -2.82 -2.10
N TYR A 300 -3.16 -3.98 -1.47
CA TYR A 300 -2.08 -4.74 -0.84
C TYR A 300 -2.05 -6.22 -1.22
N VAL A 301 -3.12 -6.78 -1.76
CA VAL A 301 -3.14 -8.17 -2.24
C VAL A 301 -3.17 -8.17 -3.75
N TYR A 302 -2.32 -8.99 -4.37
CA TYR A 302 -2.29 -9.15 -5.81
C TYR A 302 -3.60 -9.79 -6.31
N PRO A 303 -4.43 -9.10 -7.13
CA PRO A 303 -5.74 -9.62 -7.54
C PRO A 303 -5.66 -10.96 -8.25
N VAL A 304 -4.65 -11.15 -9.11
CA VAL A 304 -4.46 -12.40 -9.86
C VAL A 304 -4.24 -13.60 -8.94
N LEU A 305 -3.72 -13.39 -7.72
CA LEU A 305 -3.59 -14.45 -6.72
C LEU A 305 -4.96 -14.97 -6.30
N LEU A 306 -5.92 -14.08 -6.09
CA LEU A 306 -7.30 -14.44 -5.72
C LEU A 306 -8.05 -15.10 -6.88
N GLU A 307 -7.88 -14.57 -8.10
CA GLU A 307 -8.46 -15.14 -9.33
C GLU A 307 -7.89 -16.53 -9.62
N ALA A 308 -6.58 -16.72 -9.43
CA ALA A 308 -5.93 -18.01 -9.60
C ALA A 308 -6.45 -19.06 -8.59
N PHE A 309 -6.78 -18.62 -7.37
CA PHE A 309 -7.43 -19.47 -6.37
C PHE A 309 -8.86 -19.85 -6.81
N GLU A 310 -9.66 -18.90 -7.25
CA GLU A 310 -11.02 -19.17 -7.75
C GLU A 310 -11.04 -20.17 -8.92
N ASN A 311 -10.01 -20.14 -9.77
CA ASN A 311 -9.88 -20.98 -10.97
C ASN A 311 -8.99 -22.22 -10.75
N ASP A 312 -8.69 -22.64 -9.53
CA ASP A 312 -7.86 -23.81 -9.16
C ASP A 312 -6.41 -23.79 -9.67
N GLN A 313 -5.94 -22.67 -10.22
CA GLN A 313 -4.60 -22.54 -10.76
C GLN A 313 -3.53 -22.29 -9.67
N LEU A 314 -3.95 -22.02 -8.42
CA LEU A 314 -3.06 -21.77 -7.29
C LEU A 314 -2.65 -23.05 -6.55
N ASN A 315 -3.36 -24.18 -6.74
CA ASN A 315 -3.19 -25.40 -5.94
C ASN A 315 -1.75 -25.91 -5.88
N LYS A 316 -1.02 -25.94 -7.02
CA LYS A 316 0.39 -26.38 -7.06
C LYS A 316 1.35 -25.49 -6.27
N TYR A 317 0.99 -24.24 -6.03
CA TYR A 317 1.78 -23.29 -5.24
C TYR A 317 1.44 -23.43 -3.76
N MET A 318 0.15 -23.54 -3.41
CA MET A 318 -0.30 -23.69 -2.03
C MET A 318 0.28 -24.95 -1.36
N LYS A 319 0.37 -26.06 -2.09
CA LYS A 319 1.01 -27.30 -1.61
C LYS A 319 2.47 -27.14 -1.21
N LYS A 320 3.17 -26.10 -1.69
CA LYS A 320 4.57 -25.81 -1.39
C LYS A 320 4.77 -24.80 -0.25
N ILE A 321 3.68 -24.24 0.26
CA ILE A 321 3.73 -23.31 1.40
C ILE A 321 4.04 -24.09 2.66
N ASN A 322 5.06 -23.67 3.36
CA ASN A 322 5.39 -24.24 4.66
C ASN A 322 4.73 -23.41 5.77
N ILE A 323 3.82 -24.02 6.51
CA ILE A 323 3.06 -23.36 7.57
C ILE A 323 3.97 -23.01 8.77
N LYS A 324 5.16 -23.63 8.88
CA LYS A 324 6.13 -23.31 9.93
C LYS A 324 7.07 -22.20 9.41
N PRO A 325 7.13 -21.03 10.06
CA PRO A 325 7.94 -19.92 9.59
C PRO A 325 9.44 -20.24 9.78
N ALA A 326 10.15 -20.46 8.68
CA ALA A 326 11.60 -20.40 8.67
C ALA A 326 12.02 -18.96 8.41
N VAL A 327 12.65 -18.32 9.37
CA VAL A 327 13.08 -16.92 9.27
C VAL A 327 14.47 -16.87 8.66
N SER A 328 14.59 -16.45 7.40
CA SER A 328 15.86 -16.07 6.80
C SER A 328 16.05 -14.56 6.86
N ILE A 329 17.17 -14.10 7.41
CA ILE A 329 17.48 -12.67 7.51
C ILE A 329 18.05 -12.13 6.18
N THR A 330 18.65 -12.99 5.34
CA THR A 330 19.44 -12.56 4.18
C THR A 330 18.98 -13.12 2.83
N ALA A 331 18.09 -14.12 2.84
CA ALA A 331 17.59 -14.77 1.62
C ALA A 331 16.07 -14.72 1.57
N LEU A 332 15.49 -15.07 0.42
CA LEU A 332 14.05 -15.30 0.35
C LEU A 332 13.68 -16.54 1.17
N GLU A 333 12.66 -16.42 2.01
CA GLU A 333 12.02 -17.53 2.68
C GLU A 333 11.39 -18.50 1.67
N ASN A 334 11.10 -19.74 2.06
CA ASN A 334 10.51 -20.71 1.15
C ASN A 334 9.19 -20.23 0.54
N ASP A 335 8.32 -19.63 1.35
CA ASP A 335 7.04 -19.11 0.89
C ASP A 335 7.20 -17.94 -0.08
N GLU A 336 8.22 -17.10 0.12
CA GLU A 336 8.56 -16.02 -0.80
C GLU A 336 9.08 -16.56 -2.14
N LYS A 337 9.84 -17.66 -2.13
CA LYS A 337 10.25 -18.37 -3.36
C LYS A 337 9.02 -18.91 -4.12
N VAL A 338 8.04 -19.43 -3.39
CA VAL A 338 6.77 -19.88 -3.98
C VAL A 338 6.01 -18.70 -4.60
N LEU A 339 5.91 -17.56 -3.89
CA LEU A 339 5.31 -16.34 -4.42
C LEU A 339 6.05 -15.86 -5.69
N MET A 340 7.39 -15.86 -5.69
CA MET A 340 8.19 -15.53 -6.86
C MET A 340 7.93 -16.45 -8.04
N ALA A 341 7.80 -17.77 -7.81
CA ALA A 341 7.48 -18.74 -8.85
C ALA A 341 6.07 -18.49 -9.44
N PHE A 342 5.11 -18.15 -8.59
CA PHE A 342 3.76 -17.74 -9.02
C PHE A 342 3.79 -16.48 -9.90
N LEU A 343 4.46 -15.42 -9.43
CA LEU A 343 4.57 -14.15 -10.15
C LEU A 343 5.27 -14.32 -11.52
N LYS A 344 6.33 -15.15 -11.59
CA LYS A 344 6.98 -15.50 -12.86
C LYS A 344 6.03 -16.24 -13.81
N ALA A 345 5.21 -17.16 -13.29
CA ALA A 345 4.25 -17.89 -14.11
C ALA A 345 3.15 -16.97 -14.67
N VAL A 346 2.70 -16.00 -13.89
CA VAL A 346 1.77 -14.95 -14.36
C VAL A 346 2.42 -14.12 -15.47
N LYS A 347 3.66 -13.63 -15.26
CA LYS A 347 4.39 -12.84 -16.27
C LYS A 347 4.53 -13.61 -17.59
N ASN A 348 4.74 -14.91 -17.53
CA ASN A 348 4.93 -15.77 -18.71
C ASN A 348 3.60 -16.32 -19.28
N ASN A 349 2.46 -15.75 -18.94
CA ASN A 349 1.12 -16.15 -19.39
C ASN A 349 0.77 -17.64 -19.13
N LYS A 350 1.43 -18.29 -18.17
CA LYS A 350 1.15 -19.68 -17.75
C LYS A 350 -0.05 -19.77 -16.79
N ILE A 351 -0.57 -18.61 -16.37
CA ILE A 351 -1.77 -18.47 -15.54
C ILE A 351 -2.71 -17.55 -16.31
N THR A 352 -3.89 -18.07 -16.66
CA THR A 352 -4.89 -17.36 -17.45
C THR A 352 -5.63 -16.36 -16.57
N ILE A 353 -5.43 -15.06 -16.83
CA ILE A 353 -6.20 -13.99 -16.22
C ILE A 353 -7.44 -13.76 -17.07
N LYS A 354 -8.63 -13.85 -16.49
CA LYS A 354 -9.84 -13.36 -17.14
C LYS A 354 -9.68 -11.85 -17.33
N LYS A 355 -9.45 -11.40 -18.59
CA LYS A 355 -9.53 -9.97 -18.89
C LYS A 355 -10.91 -9.50 -18.43
N ALA A 356 -10.97 -8.49 -17.56
CA ALA A 356 -12.23 -7.87 -17.20
C ALA A 356 -12.95 -7.49 -18.50
N ALA A 357 -14.07 -8.15 -18.78
CA ALA A 357 -14.89 -7.83 -19.93
C ALA A 357 -15.21 -6.34 -19.84
N SER A 358 -14.70 -5.58 -20.80
CA SER A 358 -15.02 -4.17 -20.91
C SER A 358 -16.54 -4.11 -21.00
N LYS A 359 -17.18 -3.31 -20.14
CA LYS A 359 -18.64 -3.06 -20.09
C LYS A 359 -19.20 -2.46 -21.38
N LYS A 360 -18.60 -2.73 -22.54
CA LYS A 360 -19.09 -2.35 -23.88
C LYS A 360 -20.14 -3.28 -24.47
N ALA A 361 -20.43 -4.41 -23.82
CA ALA A 361 -21.39 -5.40 -24.35
C ALA A 361 -22.84 -5.25 -23.84
N LEU A 362 -23.13 -4.30 -22.92
CA LEU A 362 -24.48 -4.12 -22.38
C LEU A 362 -25.30 -3.00 -23.07
N ALA A 363 -24.73 -2.28 -24.05
CA ALA A 363 -25.43 -1.25 -24.79
C ALA A 363 -26.00 -1.72 -26.16
N LYS A 364 -26.00 -3.00 -26.46
CA LYS A 364 -26.51 -3.57 -27.74
C LYS A 364 -27.68 -4.55 -27.58
N LYS A 365 -28.42 -4.50 -26.48
CA LYS A 365 -29.65 -5.30 -26.29
C LYS A 365 -30.83 -4.45 -25.81
N SER A 366 -30.92 -3.21 -26.23
CA SER A 366 -32.11 -2.38 -26.14
C SER A 366 -32.12 -1.40 -27.34
N ALA A 367 -32.35 -1.93 -28.52
CA ALA A 367 -32.91 -1.27 -29.68
C ALA A 367 -34.00 -2.19 -30.24
#